data_b6a20a475ec3be4cdb8265c9ff6d5800
#
_entry.id   b6a20a475ec3be4cdb8265c9ff6d5800
#
_cell.length_a   1.000
_cell.length_b   1.000
_cell.length_c   1.000
_cell.angle_alpha   90.00
_cell.angle_beta   90.00
_cell.angle_gamma   90.00
#
_symmetry.space_group_name_H-M   'P 1'
#
loop_
_entity.id
_entity.type
_entity.pdbx_description
1 polymer ?
#
loop_
_entity_poly.entity_id
_entity_poly.type
_entity_poly.pdbx_seq_one_letter_code
_entity_poly.pdbx_strand_id
1 'polypeptide(L)'
;MILADGALGQMMEPVDFNSIPRREIPDKPWAACGHKGERKKNVVNSLYIDPQVLEDVVDERYKKYEIIEETEARCEEYLCDDADIVLVSFGITARICKTAIKAAREEGIKVGLIRPITLWPFPKKNISAVADRAKAFLSVEMSKGQMIDDVRLAVNGKAPVHFYGRTGGMIPTPEAVLENIKKLAGEINA
;
A
#
# COMPACT_ATOMS: atom_id res chain seq x y z
N MET A 1 12.29 2.15 1.83
CA MET A 1 12.62 1.19 0.73
C MET A 1 11.59 1.35 -0.36
N ILE A 2 11.98 1.32 -1.63
CA ILE A 2 11.08 1.35 -2.79
C ILE A 2 10.94 -0.08 -3.29
N LEU A 3 9.70 -0.52 -3.52
CA LEU A 3 9.38 -1.83 -4.10
C LEU A 3 8.76 -1.61 -5.48
N ALA A 4 9.27 -2.31 -6.47
CA ALA A 4 8.73 -2.30 -7.83
C ALA A 4 8.69 -3.72 -8.38
N ASP A 5 7.62 -4.05 -9.08
CA ASP A 5 7.55 -5.32 -9.81
C ASP A 5 8.35 -5.25 -11.13
N GLY A 6 8.68 -6.43 -11.69
CA GLY A 6 9.49 -6.50 -12.90
C GLY A 6 8.82 -5.91 -14.14
N ALA A 7 7.48 -5.90 -14.20
CA ALA A 7 6.76 -5.31 -15.32
C ALA A 7 6.86 -3.78 -15.29
N LEU A 8 6.64 -3.16 -14.12
CA LEU A 8 6.84 -1.71 -13.93
C LEU A 8 8.29 -1.30 -14.19
N GLY A 9 9.26 -2.10 -13.74
CA GLY A 9 10.68 -1.83 -13.93
C GLY A 9 11.14 -1.83 -15.40
N GLN A 10 10.34 -2.42 -16.29
CA GLN A 10 10.61 -2.47 -17.75
C GLN A 10 9.81 -1.43 -18.55
N MET A 11 8.86 -0.73 -17.91
CA MET A 11 8.06 0.30 -18.60
C MET A 11 8.87 1.59 -18.75
N MET A 12 8.77 2.18 -19.93
CA MET A 12 9.37 3.50 -20.20
C MET A 12 8.29 4.57 -20.06
N GLU A 13 8.55 5.56 -19.22
CA GLU A 13 7.72 6.75 -19.08
C GLU A 13 8.61 8.00 -19.10
N PRO A 14 8.14 9.12 -19.68
CA PRO A 14 8.90 10.37 -19.65
C PRO A 14 8.98 10.86 -18.18
N VAL A 15 10.18 11.29 -17.78
CA VAL A 15 10.44 11.86 -16.45
C VAL A 15 10.94 13.30 -16.63
N ASP A 16 10.20 14.25 -16.07
CA ASP A 16 10.64 15.63 -15.96
C ASP A 16 11.25 15.89 -14.58
N PHE A 17 12.56 15.94 -14.50
CA PHE A 17 13.28 16.23 -13.25
C PHE A 17 13.05 17.64 -12.71
N ASN A 18 12.58 18.60 -13.55
CA ASN A 18 12.33 19.97 -13.13
C ASN A 18 10.96 20.13 -12.45
N SER A 19 10.04 19.22 -12.69
CA SER A 19 8.71 19.22 -12.06
C SER A 19 8.72 18.77 -10.59
N ILE A 20 9.83 18.17 -10.13
CA ILE A 20 9.96 17.65 -8.77
C ILE A 20 10.54 18.76 -7.87
N PRO A 21 9.81 19.21 -6.85
CA PRO A 21 10.34 20.19 -5.92
C PRO A 21 11.56 19.63 -5.19
N ARG A 22 12.67 20.36 -5.23
CA ARG A 22 13.87 19.99 -4.47
C ARG A 22 13.59 20.19 -2.98
N ARG A 23 13.72 19.13 -2.20
CA ARG A 23 13.71 19.21 -0.73
C ARG A 23 15.12 19.58 -0.24
N GLU A 24 15.20 20.48 0.71
CA GLU A 24 16.42 20.63 1.49
C GLU A 24 16.67 19.35 2.27
N ILE A 25 17.90 18.84 2.16
CA ILE A 25 18.32 17.67 2.92
C ILE A 25 18.81 18.17 4.27
N PRO A 26 18.15 17.82 5.38
CA PRO A 26 18.59 18.25 6.71
C PRO A 26 19.95 17.66 7.04
N ASP A 27 20.69 18.35 7.90
CA ASP A 27 21.93 17.84 8.45
C ASP A 27 21.71 16.48 9.12
N LYS A 28 22.65 15.59 8.91
CA LYS A 28 22.63 14.22 9.46
C LYS A 28 23.77 14.01 10.45
N PRO A 29 23.74 14.67 11.63
CA PRO A 29 24.84 14.61 12.60
C PRO A 29 25.08 13.20 13.15
N TRP A 30 24.08 12.33 13.04
CA TRP A 30 24.12 10.92 13.41
C TRP A 30 24.81 10.02 12.37
N ALA A 31 25.08 10.51 11.15
CA ALA A 31 25.61 9.67 10.08
C ALA A 31 27.02 9.17 10.35
N ALA A 32 27.29 7.90 10.06
CA ALA A 32 28.61 7.27 10.21
C ALA A 32 29.49 7.51 8.95
N CYS A 33 29.65 8.76 8.55
CA CYS A 33 30.39 9.16 7.34
C CYS A 33 31.86 9.60 7.60
N GLY A 34 32.43 9.17 8.72
CA GLY A 34 33.75 9.64 9.20
C GLY A 34 33.63 10.90 10.05
N HIS A 35 34.67 11.21 10.81
CA HIS A 35 34.70 12.36 11.74
C HIS A 35 35.90 13.27 11.59
N LYS A 36 36.92 12.88 10.79
CA LYS A 36 38.14 13.67 10.49
C LYS A 36 38.88 14.25 11.73
N GLY A 37 38.59 13.74 12.93
CA GLY A 37 39.07 14.30 14.19
C GLY A 37 38.29 15.50 14.73
N GLU A 38 37.28 15.98 14.01
CA GLU A 38 36.53 17.22 14.34
C GLU A 38 35.40 17.00 15.34
N ARG A 39 34.93 15.75 15.52
CA ARG A 39 33.88 15.36 16.46
C ARG A 39 34.09 13.95 17.01
N LYS A 40 33.27 13.54 17.97
CA LYS A 40 33.26 12.15 18.45
C LYS A 40 32.71 11.20 17.36
N LYS A 41 33.14 9.94 17.40
CA LYS A 41 32.63 8.89 16.51
C LYS A 41 31.14 8.68 16.77
N ASN A 42 30.35 8.60 15.69
CA ASN A 42 28.99 8.09 15.77
C ASN A 42 29.04 6.56 15.75
N VAL A 43 28.47 5.95 16.76
CA VAL A 43 28.36 4.49 16.85
C VAL A 43 26.92 4.11 16.54
N VAL A 44 26.74 3.34 15.47
CA VAL A 44 25.45 2.74 15.14
C VAL A 44 25.51 1.29 15.60
N ASN A 45 24.75 0.95 16.63
CA ASN A 45 24.74 -0.37 17.25
C ASN A 45 23.30 -0.88 17.35
N SER A 46 23.12 -2.17 17.08
CA SER A 46 21.82 -2.87 17.26
C SER A 46 21.87 -3.94 18.35
N LEU A 47 23.02 -4.14 18.99
CA LEU A 47 23.20 -5.13 20.04
C LEU A 47 23.06 -4.47 21.42
N TYR A 48 22.02 -4.85 22.15
CA TYR A 48 21.76 -4.48 23.53
C TYR A 48 21.65 -5.77 24.35
N ILE A 49 22.62 -6.01 25.24
CA ILE A 49 22.70 -7.24 26.05
C ILE A 49 21.85 -7.12 27.31
N ASP A 50 21.79 -5.92 27.88
CA ASP A 50 20.94 -5.66 29.05
C ASP A 50 19.47 -5.59 28.62
N PRO A 51 18.58 -6.45 29.18
CA PRO A 51 17.18 -6.50 28.81
C PRO A 51 16.43 -5.19 29.05
N GLN A 52 16.72 -4.49 30.17
CA GLN A 52 16.03 -3.23 30.48
C GLN A 52 16.40 -2.15 29.46
N VAL A 53 17.70 -2.02 29.11
CA VAL A 53 18.15 -1.09 28.10
C VAL A 53 17.53 -1.38 26.72
N LEU A 54 17.37 -2.67 26.40
CA LEU A 54 16.73 -3.06 25.15
C LEU A 54 15.23 -2.69 25.13
N GLU A 55 14.52 -2.90 26.22
CA GLU A 55 13.12 -2.53 26.38
C GLU A 55 12.94 -1.01 26.20
N ASP A 56 13.72 -0.20 26.90
CA ASP A 56 13.66 1.27 26.79
C ASP A 56 13.89 1.76 25.34
N VAL A 57 14.85 1.14 24.62
CA VAL A 57 15.14 1.45 23.21
C VAL A 57 13.97 1.03 22.30
N VAL A 58 13.33 -0.08 22.58
CA VAL A 58 12.14 -0.53 21.82
C VAL A 58 10.99 0.45 22.03
N ASP A 59 10.69 0.83 23.27
CA ASP A 59 9.62 1.79 23.59
C ASP A 59 9.85 3.15 22.90
N GLU A 60 11.08 3.63 22.88
CA GLU A 60 11.44 4.86 22.15
C GLU A 60 11.19 4.73 20.64
N ARG A 61 11.53 3.58 20.07
CA ARG A 61 11.27 3.30 18.64
C ARG A 61 9.79 3.22 18.32
N TYR A 62 8.98 2.64 19.20
CA TYR A 62 7.54 2.54 18.99
C TYR A 62 6.86 3.90 18.96
N LYS A 63 7.26 4.85 19.82
CA LYS A 63 6.80 6.25 19.74
C LYS A 63 7.05 6.87 18.37
N LYS A 64 8.22 6.60 17.78
CA LYS A 64 8.54 7.03 16.41
C LYS A 64 7.68 6.33 15.36
N TYR A 65 7.42 5.03 15.51
CA TYR A 65 6.58 4.28 14.58
C TYR A 65 5.13 4.76 14.60
N GLU A 66 4.57 5.09 15.76
CA GLU A 66 3.25 5.69 15.88
C GLU A 66 3.13 7.00 15.08
N ILE A 67 4.12 7.89 15.20
CA ILE A 67 4.17 9.13 14.41
C ILE A 67 4.23 8.83 12.91
N ILE A 68 5.06 7.87 12.49
CA ILE A 68 5.21 7.47 11.08
C ILE A 68 3.88 6.88 10.56
N GLU A 69 3.24 6.00 11.33
CA GLU A 69 1.94 5.41 10.96
C GLU A 69 0.86 6.47 10.78
N GLU A 70 0.90 7.53 11.58
CA GLU A 70 -0.06 8.61 11.50
C GLU A 70 0.18 9.57 10.33
N THR A 71 1.45 9.88 10.04
CA THR A 71 1.82 10.97 9.13
C THR A 71 2.24 10.52 7.74
N GLU A 72 2.70 9.27 7.58
CA GLU A 72 3.31 8.80 6.33
C GLU A 72 2.50 7.73 5.59
N ALA A 73 1.38 7.25 6.16
CA ALA A 73 0.49 6.33 5.45
C ALA A 73 -0.18 7.05 4.26
N ARG A 74 0.03 6.52 3.06
CA ARG A 74 -0.44 7.14 1.80
C ARG A 74 -1.16 6.14 0.91
N CYS A 75 -2.25 6.59 0.32
CA CYS A 75 -2.95 5.86 -0.74
C CYS A 75 -3.55 6.83 -1.75
N GLU A 76 -3.95 6.29 -2.89
CA GLU A 76 -4.82 6.93 -3.86
C GLU A 76 -6.19 6.26 -3.79
N GLU A 77 -7.24 7.06 -3.65
CA GLU A 77 -8.63 6.61 -3.77
C GLU A 77 -9.15 7.00 -5.16
N TYR A 78 -9.61 6.01 -5.91
CA TYR A 78 -10.14 6.20 -7.26
C TYR A 78 -11.56 5.70 -7.34
N LEU A 79 -12.52 6.60 -7.56
CA LEU A 79 -13.96 6.31 -7.67
C LEU A 79 -14.53 5.55 -6.46
N CYS A 80 -14.07 5.86 -5.23
CA CYS A 80 -14.49 5.18 -4.01
C CYS A 80 -15.75 5.78 -3.36
N ASP A 81 -16.16 6.99 -3.72
CA ASP A 81 -17.23 7.73 -3.02
C ASP A 81 -18.60 7.02 -3.10
N ASP A 82 -18.91 6.39 -4.23
CA ASP A 82 -20.18 5.71 -4.49
C ASP A 82 -20.00 4.19 -4.72
N ALA A 83 -18.81 3.64 -4.40
CA ALA A 83 -18.47 2.27 -4.71
C ALA A 83 -19.14 1.28 -3.77
N ASP A 84 -19.85 0.30 -4.33
CA ASP A 84 -20.34 -0.90 -3.63
C ASP A 84 -19.23 -1.94 -3.46
N ILE A 85 -18.35 -2.08 -4.45
CA ILE A 85 -17.19 -2.96 -4.43
C ILE A 85 -15.91 -2.11 -4.49
N VAL A 86 -14.96 -2.39 -3.61
CA VAL A 86 -13.67 -1.68 -3.59
C VAL A 86 -12.53 -2.64 -3.82
N LEU A 87 -11.79 -2.41 -4.89
CA LEU A 87 -10.55 -3.13 -5.15
C LEU A 87 -9.43 -2.52 -4.30
N VAL A 88 -8.53 -3.37 -3.81
CA VAL A 88 -7.27 -2.91 -3.19
C VAL A 88 -6.12 -3.53 -3.97
N SER A 89 -5.26 -2.68 -4.52
CA SER A 89 -4.16 -3.13 -5.38
C SER A 89 -3.08 -2.06 -5.52
N PHE A 90 -1.84 -2.47 -5.76
CA PHE A 90 -0.73 -1.55 -6.01
C PHE A 90 0.11 -1.99 -7.23
N GLY A 91 1.05 -1.16 -7.67
CA GLY A 91 1.93 -1.47 -8.79
C GLY A 91 1.20 -1.65 -10.12
N ILE A 92 1.65 -2.60 -10.94
CA ILE A 92 1.04 -2.89 -12.25
C ILE A 92 -0.41 -3.37 -12.11
N THR A 93 -0.72 -4.13 -11.07
CA THR A 93 -2.09 -4.62 -10.84
C THR A 93 -3.08 -3.48 -10.60
N ALA A 94 -2.69 -2.38 -9.95
CA ALA A 94 -3.54 -1.21 -9.79
C ALA A 94 -3.85 -0.53 -11.12
N ARG A 95 -2.89 -0.47 -12.06
CA ARG A 95 -3.13 0.03 -13.43
C ARG A 95 -4.15 -0.83 -14.16
N ILE A 96 -4.02 -2.15 -14.06
CA ILE A 96 -4.95 -3.12 -14.66
C ILE A 96 -6.35 -2.98 -14.04
N CYS A 97 -6.43 -2.86 -12.72
CA CYS A 97 -7.69 -2.66 -12.01
C CYS A 97 -8.42 -1.40 -12.50
N LYS A 98 -7.72 -0.29 -12.76
CA LYS A 98 -8.36 0.94 -13.30
C LYS A 98 -9.05 0.69 -14.64
N THR A 99 -8.50 -0.15 -15.51
CA THR A 99 -9.13 -0.53 -16.79
C THR A 99 -10.36 -1.39 -16.56
N ALA A 100 -10.27 -2.40 -15.70
CA ALA A 100 -11.41 -3.24 -15.35
C ALA A 100 -12.55 -2.46 -14.67
N ILE A 101 -12.22 -1.50 -13.80
CA ILE A 101 -13.20 -0.62 -13.14
C ILE A 101 -13.97 0.23 -14.15
N LYS A 102 -13.29 0.80 -15.14
CA LYS A 102 -13.98 1.56 -16.20
C LYS A 102 -15.00 0.68 -16.92
N ALA A 103 -14.61 -0.50 -17.37
CA ALA A 103 -15.50 -1.45 -18.04
C ALA A 103 -16.67 -1.88 -17.12
N ALA A 104 -16.42 -2.16 -15.84
CA ALA A 104 -17.47 -2.51 -14.89
C ALA A 104 -18.48 -1.37 -14.68
N ARG A 105 -18.00 -0.13 -14.62
CA ARG A 105 -18.87 1.06 -14.48
C ARG A 105 -19.71 1.33 -15.73
N GLU A 106 -19.20 1.06 -16.92
CA GLU A 106 -19.96 1.11 -18.17
C GLU A 106 -21.14 0.10 -18.16
N GLU A 107 -20.98 -1.00 -17.42
CA GLU A 107 -22.05 -1.98 -17.19
C GLU A 107 -22.91 -1.66 -15.94
N GLY A 108 -22.74 -0.49 -15.31
CA GLY A 108 -23.53 -0.02 -14.18
C GLY A 108 -23.08 -0.56 -12.81
N ILE A 109 -21.96 -1.26 -12.71
CA ILE A 109 -21.43 -1.78 -11.44
C ILE A 109 -20.59 -0.69 -10.76
N LYS A 110 -20.96 -0.29 -9.54
CA LYS A 110 -20.26 0.73 -8.76
C LYS A 110 -19.01 0.16 -8.11
N VAL A 111 -17.88 0.34 -8.76
CA VAL A 111 -16.58 -0.18 -8.32
C VAL A 111 -15.59 0.96 -8.16
N GLY A 112 -14.80 0.91 -7.08
CA GLY A 112 -13.69 1.82 -6.80
C GLY A 112 -12.37 1.08 -6.57
N LEU A 113 -11.28 1.83 -6.42
CA LEU A 113 -9.95 1.30 -6.11
C LEU A 113 -9.31 2.13 -5.00
N ILE A 114 -8.81 1.47 -3.98
CA ILE A 114 -7.80 2.01 -3.08
C ILE A 114 -6.45 1.45 -3.53
N ARG A 115 -5.53 2.35 -3.89
CA ARG A 115 -4.16 2.00 -4.24
C ARG A 115 -3.23 2.42 -3.11
N PRO A 116 -2.76 1.50 -2.26
CA PRO A 116 -1.71 1.80 -1.31
C PRO A 116 -0.46 2.32 -2.03
N ILE A 117 0.06 3.48 -1.59
CA ILE A 117 1.35 4.02 -2.02
C ILE A 117 2.42 3.54 -1.05
N THR A 118 2.10 3.52 0.24
CA THR A 118 2.92 2.91 1.28
C THR A 118 2.35 1.55 1.67
N LEU A 119 3.21 0.53 1.75
CA LEU A 119 2.86 -0.79 2.29
C LEU A 119 3.19 -0.88 3.78
N TRP A 120 4.13 -0.09 4.25
CA TRP A 120 4.33 0.25 5.64
C TRP A 120 4.75 1.73 5.75
N PRO A 121 4.02 2.54 6.51
CA PRO A 121 2.76 2.20 7.17
C PRO A 121 1.62 1.97 6.19
N PHE A 122 0.76 1.00 6.49
CA PHE A 122 -0.39 0.66 5.64
C PHE A 122 -1.54 1.66 5.85
N PRO A 123 -2.28 2.09 4.82
CA PRO A 123 -3.33 3.12 4.91
C PRO A 123 -4.63 2.57 5.54
N LYS A 124 -4.53 2.06 6.77
CA LYS A 124 -5.64 1.42 7.50
C LYS A 124 -6.83 2.36 7.70
N LYS A 125 -6.57 3.65 8.00
CA LYS A 125 -7.63 4.64 8.25
C LYS A 125 -8.49 4.86 7.00
N ASN A 126 -7.88 4.97 5.82
CA ASN A 126 -8.59 5.16 4.55
C ASN A 126 -9.45 3.94 4.21
N ILE A 127 -8.87 2.73 4.31
CA ILE A 127 -9.60 1.49 4.03
C ILE A 127 -10.77 1.33 5.00
N SER A 128 -10.55 1.57 6.31
CA SER A 128 -11.58 1.48 7.33
C SER A 128 -12.74 2.47 7.10
N ALA A 129 -12.44 3.71 6.68
CA ALA A 129 -13.46 4.72 6.37
C ALA A 129 -14.30 4.34 5.14
N VAL A 130 -13.67 3.73 4.12
CA VAL A 130 -14.39 3.23 2.95
C VAL A 130 -15.22 1.98 3.30
N ALA A 131 -14.74 1.14 4.22
CA ALA A 131 -15.44 -0.06 4.67
C ALA A 131 -16.77 0.21 5.39
N ASP A 132 -16.99 1.43 5.88
CA ASP A 132 -18.29 1.81 6.49
C ASP A 132 -19.44 1.85 5.48
N ARG A 133 -19.14 1.97 4.17
CA ARG A 133 -20.14 2.07 3.10
C ARG A 133 -20.01 0.99 2.02
N ALA A 134 -18.83 0.45 1.80
CA ALA A 134 -18.61 -0.59 0.81
C ALA A 134 -19.25 -1.92 1.22
N LYS A 135 -19.81 -2.64 0.27
CA LYS A 135 -20.44 -3.95 0.49
C LYS A 135 -19.45 -5.11 0.41
N ALA A 136 -18.37 -4.95 -0.35
CA ALA A 136 -17.30 -5.95 -0.46
C ALA A 136 -15.98 -5.33 -0.88
N PHE A 137 -14.88 -6.01 -0.51
CA PHE A 137 -13.51 -5.70 -0.96
C PHE A 137 -12.95 -6.85 -1.80
N LEU A 138 -12.10 -6.52 -2.78
CA LEU A 138 -11.34 -7.47 -3.58
C LEU A 138 -9.87 -7.07 -3.58
N SER A 139 -9.02 -7.85 -2.89
CA SER A 139 -7.57 -7.70 -3.01
C SER A 139 -7.09 -8.33 -4.30
N VAL A 140 -6.39 -7.55 -5.14
CA VAL A 140 -5.83 -8.02 -6.42
C VAL A 140 -4.31 -7.93 -6.36
N GLU A 141 -3.64 -9.11 -6.42
CA GLU A 141 -2.20 -9.20 -6.14
C GLU A 141 -1.44 -10.06 -7.16
N MET A 142 -0.14 -9.79 -7.31
CA MET A 142 0.79 -10.70 -7.98
C MET A 142 1.45 -11.65 -6.96
N SER A 143 0.63 -12.24 -6.10
CA SER A 143 1.03 -13.16 -5.04
C SER A 143 -0.08 -14.18 -4.74
N LYS A 144 0.12 -15.04 -3.75
CA LYS A 144 -0.91 -15.92 -3.19
C LYS A 144 -1.68 -15.31 -2.00
N GLY A 145 -1.53 -14.03 -1.80
CA GLY A 145 -2.16 -13.26 -0.73
C GLY A 145 -1.15 -12.89 0.36
N GLN A 146 -0.79 -11.62 0.37
CA GLN A 146 0.04 -10.98 1.40
C GLN A 146 -0.65 -9.69 1.87
N MET A 147 -0.96 -8.77 0.94
CA MET A 147 -1.66 -7.53 1.26
C MET A 147 -3.10 -7.78 1.73
N ILE A 148 -3.73 -8.87 1.29
CA ILE A 148 -5.10 -9.20 1.74
C ILE A 148 -5.23 -9.30 3.25
N ASP A 149 -4.19 -9.73 3.96
CA ASP A 149 -4.24 -9.83 5.43
C ASP A 149 -4.25 -8.44 6.07
N ASP A 150 -3.47 -7.49 5.53
CA ASP A 150 -3.53 -6.09 5.95
C ASP A 150 -4.88 -5.45 5.61
N VAL A 151 -5.47 -5.78 4.45
CA VAL A 151 -6.81 -5.32 4.06
C VAL A 151 -7.87 -5.86 5.02
N ARG A 152 -7.82 -7.15 5.36
CA ARG A 152 -8.74 -7.76 6.34
C ARG A 152 -8.65 -7.10 7.71
N LEU A 153 -7.44 -6.84 8.19
CA LEU A 153 -7.21 -6.12 9.45
C LEU A 153 -7.78 -4.69 9.39
N ALA A 154 -7.60 -3.99 8.27
CA ALA A 154 -8.09 -2.63 8.11
C ALA A 154 -9.62 -2.56 7.96
N VAL A 155 -10.24 -3.50 7.25
CA VAL A 155 -11.70 -3.64 7.10
C VAL A 155 -12.35 -4.07 8.42
N ASN A 156 -11.65 -4.87 9.22
CA ASN A 156 -12.06 -5.28 10.58
C ASN A 156 -13.49 -5.86 10.63
N GLY A 157 -13.85 -6.73 9.69
CA GLY A 157 -15.13 -7.41 9.64
C GLY A 157 -16.34 -6.59 9.17
N LYS A 158 -16.16 -5.31 8.81
CA LYS A 158 -17.25 -4.44 8.32
C LYS A 158 -17.82 -4.90 6.98
N ALA A 159 -17.00 -5.54 6.13
CA ALA A 159 -17.39 -6.08 4.85
C ALA A 159 -16.57 -7.34 4.52
N PRO A 160 -17.04 -8.25 3.66
CA PRO A 160 -16.28 -9.39 3.19
C PRO A 160 -15.08 -8.93 2.36
N VAL A 161 -13.95 -9.63 2.50
CA VAL A 161 -12.70 -9.38 1.76
C VAL A 161 -12.36 -10.61 0.93
N HIS A 162 -12.45 -10.48 -0.37
CA HIS A 162 -12.17 -11.51 -1.37
C HIS A 162 -10.75 -11.35 -1.93
N PHE A 163 -10.28 -12.37 -2.61
CA PHE A 163 -8.94 -12.44 -3.15
C PHE A 163 -8.93 -12.85 -4.62
N TYR A 164 -8.15 -12.16 -5.42
CA TYR A 164 -7.73 -12.61 -6.74
C TYR A 164 -6.22 -12.37 -6.92
N GLY A 165 -5.47 -13.41 -7.27
CA GLY A 165 -4.03 -13.30 -7.42
C GLY A 165 -3.45 -14.21 -8.49
N ARG A 166 -2.32 -13.77 -9.08
CA ARG A 166 -1.50 -14.54 -10.02
C ARG A 166 -0.07 -14.65 -9.48
N THR A 167 0.64 -15.67 -9.87
CA THR A 167 2.03 -15.95 -9.43
C THR A 167 2.87 -16.44 -10.58
N GLY A 168 4.16 -16.66 -10.33
CA GLY A 168 5.08 -17.22 -11.33
C GLY A 168 5.35 -16.28 -12.51
N GLY A 169 5.33 -14.98 -12.30
CA GLY A 169 5.50 -13.98 -13.37
C GLY A 169 4.26 -13.71 -14.22
N MET A 170 3.13 -14.36 -13.91
CA MET A 170 1.87 -14.11 -14.60
C MET A 170 1.23 -12.82 -14.09
N ILE A 171 0.87 -11.94 -15.00
CA ILE A 171 0.18 -10.68 -14.71
C ILE A 171 -1.33 -10.91 -14.87
N PRO A 172 -2.18 -10.39 -13.96
CA PRO A 172 -3.63 -10.35 -14.16
C PRO A 172 -4.00 -9.63 -15.45
N THR A 173 -5.11 -10.00 -16.07
CA THR A 173 -5.66 -9.23 -17.21
C THR A 173 -6.87 -8.41 -16.76
N PRO A 174 -7.19 -7.28 -17.44
CA PRO A 174 -8.39 -6.50 -17.13
C PRO A 174 -9.66 -7.32 -17.19
N GLU A 175 -9.77 -8.25 -18.15
CA GLU A 175 -10.93 -9.14 -18.34
C GLU A 175 -11.09 -10.07 -17.14
N ALA A 176 -10.01 -10.70 -16.67
CA ALA A 176 -10.08 -11.59 -15.51
C ALA A 176 -10.42 -10.84 -14.22
N VAL A 177 -9.96 -9.59 -14.05
CA VAL A 177 -10.36 -8.74 -12.93
C VAL A 177 -11.85 -8.39 -13.06
N LEU A 178 -12.33 -8.01 -14.25
CA LEU A 178 -13.73 -7.70 -14.52
C LEU A 178 -14.66 -8.89 -14.22
N GLU A 179 -14.26 -10.10 -14.59
CA GLU A 179 -15.01 -11.33 -14.26
C GLU A 179 -15.18 -11.51 -12.74
N ASN A 180 -14.11 -11.29 -11.97
CA ASN A 180 -14.18 -11.33 -10.50
C ASN A 180 -15.10 -10.24 -9.93
N ILE A 181 -15.06 -9.03 -10.48
CA ILE A 181 -15.97 -7.94 -10.11
C ILE A 181 -17.42 -8.33 -10.36
N LYS A 182 -17.75 -8.87 -11.55
CA LYS A 182 -19.11 -9.32 -11.90
C LYS A 182 -19.62 -10.42 -11.00
N LYS A 183 -18.76 -11.38 -10.66
CA LYS A 183 -19.10 -12.45 -9.73
C LYS A 183 -19.48 -11.87 -8.36
N LEU A 184 -18.67 -10.97 -7.81
CA LEU A 184 -18.98 -10.34 -6.53
C LEU A 184 -20.23 -9.47 -6.58
N ALA A 185 -20.45 -8.74 -7.67
CA ALA A 185 -21.67 -7.96 -7.86
C ALA A 185 -22.93 -8.84 -7.88
N GLY A 186 -22.84 -10.04 -8.47
CA GLY A 186 -23.91 -11.03 -8.42
C GLY A 186 -24.17 -11.55 -7.00
N GLU A 187 -23.12 -11.85 -6.23
CA GLU A 187 -23.22 -12.31 -4.83
C GLU A 187 -23.83 -11.26 -3.89
N ILE A 188 -23.54 -9.97 -4.11
CA ILE A 188 -24.05 -8.85 -3.30
C ILE A 188 -25.54 -8.59 -3.57
N ASN A 189 -26.02 -8.86 -4.79
CA ASN A 189 -27.40 -8.58 -5.21
C ASN A 189 -28.34 -9.81 -5.10
N ALA A 190 -27.80 -10.95 -4.70
CA ALA A 190 -28.57 -12.19 -4.47
C ALA A 190 -29.10 -12.25 -3.04
#